data_77406d9f1ad95a13f038448ad82ca7d7
#
_entry.id   77406d9f1ad95a13f038448ad82ca7d7
#
_cell.length_a   1.000
_cell.length_b   1.000
_cell.length_c   1.000
_cell.angle_alpha   90.00
_cell.angle_beta   90.00
_cell.angle_gamma   90.00
#
_symmetry.space_group_name_H-M   'P 1'
#
loop_
_entity.id
_entity.type
_entity.pdbx_description
1 polymer ?
#
loop_
_entity_poly.entity_id
_entity_poly.type
_entity_poly.pdbx_seq_one_letter_code
_entity_poly.pdbx_strand_id
1 'polypeptide(L)'
;MAVSQRDRIPFEHLTPLFPEEKFTLCGDHATTNLSTRIVDLFSPIGKGQRALIVAQPKTGKTILMKDIANAIAANHPEAYLMMLLIDERPEEVTDMARTVNAEVIASTFDEPAERHVKIAGIVLEKAKRMVECGHDV
;
A
#
# COMPACT_ATOMS: atom_id res chain seq x y z
N MET A 1 -21.71 0.99 -5.56
CA MET A 1 -22.48 0.15 -6.52
C MET A 1 -21.56 -0.96 -7.01
N ALA A 2 -21.93 -2.23 -6.89
CA ALA A 2 -21.14 -3.31 -7.46
C ALA A 2 -21.24 -3.27 -8.99
N VAL A 3 -20.12 -3.12 -9.66
CA VAL A 3 -20.04 -3.17 -11.13
C VAL A 3 -20.41 -4.59 -11.57
N SER A 4 -21.36 -4.70 -12.49
CA SER A 4 -21.77 -5.98 -13.07
C SER A 4 -20.57 -6.68 -13.71
N GLN A 5 -20.46 -8.01 -13.60
CA GLN A 5 -19.37 -8.78 -14.24
C GLN A 5 -19.25 -8.54 -15.75
N ARG A 6 -20.33 -8.13 -16.41
CA ARG A 6 -20.37 -7.87 -17.86
C ARG A 6 -19.76 -6.54 -18.26
N ASP A 7 -19.63 -5.60 -17.33
CA ASP A 7 -19.20 -4.23 -17.60
C ASP A 7 -17.76 -3.96 -17.13
N ARG A 8 -17.03 -5.00 -16.70
CA ARG A 8 -15.65 -4.86 -16.23
C ARG A 8 -14.70 -4.80 -17.40
N ILE A 9 -13.86 -3.77 -17.40
CA ILE A 9 -12.74 -3.67 -18.34
C ILE A 9 -11.56 -4.39 -17.68
N PRO A 10 -10.92 -5.39 -18.37
CA PRO A 10 -9.72 -6.03 -17.86
C PRO A 10 -8.62 -5.00 -17.53
N PHE A 11 -7.87 -5.24 -16.46
CA PHE A 11 -6.82 -4.31 -16.00
C PHE A 11 -5.82 -3.97 -17.09
N GLU A 12 -5.47 -4.94 -17.93
CA GLU A 12 -4.53 -4.80 -19.03
C GLU A 12 -5.01 -3.84 -20.14
N HIS A 13 -6.29 -3.55 -20.18
CA HIS A 13 -6.90 -2.62 -21.14
C HIS A 13 -7.12 -1.22 -20.55
N LEU A 14 -6.80 -1.01 -19.26
CA LEU A 14 -6.90 0.31 -18.64
C LEU A 14 -5.74 1.19 -19.09
N THR A 15 -6.05 2.42 -19.45
CA THR A 15 -5.03 3.41 -19.81
C THR A 15 -4.45 4.01 -18.54
N PRO A 16 -3.12 3.91 -18.31
CA PRO A 16 -2.49 4.56 -17.16
C PRO A 16 -2.55 6.08 -17.31
N LEU A 17 -3.02 6.75 -16.28
CA LEU A 17 -3.08 8.21 -16.20
C LEU A 17 -2.04 8.72 -15.19
N PHE A 18 -1.60 9.96 -15.36
CA PHE A 18 -0.84 10.63 -14.31
C PHE A 18 -1.74 10.89 -13.09
N PRO A 19 -1.22 10.72 -11.85
CA PRO A 19 -1.98 11.01 -10.65
C PRO A 19 -2.41 12.48 -10.60
N GLU A 20 -3.71 12.72 -10.61
CA GLU A 20 -4.28 14.08 -10.48
C GLU A 20 -4.73 14.35 -9.04
N GLU A 21 -5.06 13.29 -8.30
CA GLU A 21 -5.48 13.37 -6.90
C GLU A 21 -4.36 12.95 -5.97
N LYS A 22 -4.10 13.78 -4.96
CA LYS A 22 -3.11 13.50 -3.91
C LYS A 22 -3.75 12.75 -2.73
N PHE A 23 -3.04 11.78 -2.17
CA PHE A 23 -3.36 11.28 -0.84
C PHE A 23 -3.01 12.32 0.21
N THR A 24 -3.98 12.71 1.01
CA THR A 24 -3.76 13.59 2.16
C THR A 24 -3.17 12.76 3.30
N LEU A 25 -1.94 13.06 3.69
CA LEU A 25 -1.28 12.41 4.82
C LEU A 25 -1.46 13.18 6.12
N CYS A 26 -1.77 14.46 6.04
CA CYS A 26 -1.91 15.35 7.19
C CYS A 26 -3.38 15.79 7.32
N GLY A 27 -3.91 15.69 8.53
CA GLY A 27 -5.27 16.10 8.89
C GLY A 27 -5.36 16.28 10.40
N ASP A 28 -6.57 16.32 10.95
CA ASP A 28 -6.81 16.46 12.39
C ASP A 28 -6.68 15.13 13.16
N HIS A 29 -6.14 14.09 12.51
CA HIS A 29 -5.97 12.77 13.11
C HIS A 29 -4.65 12.65 13.87
N ALA A 30 -4.65 11.77 14.87
CA ALA A 30 -3.45 11.43 15.66
C ALA A 30 -2.32 10.79 14.81
N THR A 31 -2.61 10.41 13.57
CA THR A 31 -1.63 9.89 12.60
C THR A 31 -0.74 10.96 11.98
N THR A 32 -1.08 12.24 12.16
CA THR A 32 -0.26 13.37 11.69
C THR A 32 0.96 13.55 12.59
N ASN A 33 2.14 13.34 12.04
CA ASN A 33 3.43 13.54 12.72
C ASN A 33 4.41 14.28 11.80
N LEU A 34 5.63 14.53 12.30
CA LEU A 34 6.64 15.25 11.53
C LEU A 34 7.00 14.53 10.22
N SER A 35 7.11 13.22 10.26
CA SER A 35 7.46 12.41 9.08
C SER A 35 6.38 12.49 7.99
N THR A 36 5.11 12.34 8.36
CA THR A 36 4.00 12.46 7.41
C THR A 36 3.88 13.86 6.84
N ARG A 37 4.14 14.89 7.65
CA ARG A 37 4.15 16.29 7.18
C ARG A 37 5.26 16.57 6.18
N ILE A 38 6.46 16.04 6.41
CA ILE A 38 7.58 16.19 5.49
C ILE A 38 7.26 15.47 4.16
N VAL A 39 6.74 14.25 4.22
CA VAL A 39 6.37 13.52 2.99
C VAL A 39 5.27 14.27 2.24
N ASP A 40 4.23 14.72 2.94
CA ASP A 40 3.10 15.41 2.32
C ASP A 40 3.50 16.71 1.61
N LEU A 41 4.52 17.40 2.14
CA LEU A 41 5.00 18.68 1.62
C LEU A 41 6.03 18.51 0.49
N PHE A 42 7.02 17.62 0.66
CA PHE A 42 8.17 17.53 -0.24
C PHE A 42 8.08 16.36 -1.24
N SER A 43 7.33 15.33 -0.92
CA SER A 43 7.19 14.13 -1.74
C SER A 43 5.74 13.63 -1.71
N PRO A 44 4.78 14.46 -2.17
CA PRO A 44 3.38 14.09 -2.13
C PRO A 44 3.12 12.80 -2.92
N ILE A 45 2.24 11.96 -2.39
CA ILE A 45 1.87 10.68 -3.01
C ILE A 45 0.49 10.83 -3.64
N GLY A 46 0.41 10.61 -4.94
CA GLY A 46 -0.85 10.62 -5.68
C GLY A 46 -1.50 9.25 -5.81
N LYS A 47 -2.79 9.22 -6.01
CA LYS A 47 -3.53 7.99 -6.30
C LYS A 47 -3.01 7.37 -7.61
N GLY A 48 -2.59 6.11 -7.56
CA GLY A 48 -1.99 5.41 -8.70
C GLY A 48 -0.49 5.65 -8.90
N GLN A 49 0.15 6.48 -8.08
CA GLN A 49 1.59 6.75 -8.17
C GLN A 49 2.43 5.58 -7.65
N ARG A 50 3.54 5.31 -8.33
CA ARG A 50 4.61 4.47 -7.80
C ARG A 50 5.62 5.33 -7.07
N ALA A 51 5.92 4.97 -5.83
CA ALA A 51 6.94 5.61 -5.00
C ALA A 51 7.95 4.58 -4.51
N LEU A 52 9.18 5.02 -4.28
CA LEU A 52 10.26 4.18 -3.76
C LEU A 52 10.86 4.84 -2.52
N ILE A 53 10.91 4.10 -1.42
CA ILE A 53 11.61 4.50 -0.20
C ILE A 53 12.96 3.78 -0.17
N VAL A 54 14.04 4.54 -0.29
CA VAL A 54 15.41 4.01 -0.22
C VAL A 54 16.03 4.43 1.10
N ALA A 55 16.44 3.45 1.89
CA ALA A 55 17.06 3.70 3.18
C ALA A 55 18.01 2.56 3.55
N GLN A 56 19.04 2.88 4.32
CA GLN A 56 19.91 1.89 4.91
C GLN A 56 19.14 1.04 5.96
N PRO A 57 19.60 -0.16 6.26
CA PRO A 57 19.03 -0.96 7.35
C PRO A 57 19.02 -0.18 8.67
N LYS A 58 17.96 -0.33 9.46
CA LYS A 58 17.76 0.28 10.79
C LYS A 58 17.67 1.82 10.81
N THR A 59 17.29 2.45 9.71
CA THR A 59 17.12 3.92 9.63
C THR A 59 15.68 4.39 9.79
N GLY A 60 14.75 3.51 10.16
CA GLY A 60 13.35 3.86 10.37
C GLY A 60 12.44 3.70 9.15
N LYS A 61 12.88 3.02 8.08
CA LYS A 61 12.07 2.75 6.88
C LYS A 61 10.70 2.14 7.24
N THR A 62 10.70 1.11 8.08
CA THR A 62 9.48 0.42 8.50
C THR A 62 8.52 1.34 9.27
N ILE A 63 9.06 2.21 10.12
CA ILE A 63 8.26 3.19 10.89
C ILE A 63 7.63 4.19 9.92
N LEU A 64 8.39 4.71 8.97
CA LEU A 64 7.87 5.63 7.96
C LEU A 64 6.77 4.99 7.11
N MET A 65 6.93 3.74 6.72
CA MET A 65 5.89 3.00 5.98
C MET A 65 4.60 2.84 6.79
N LYS A 66 4.71 2.54 8.10
CA LYS A 66 3.56 2.47 9.00
C LYS A 66 2.86 3.81 9.13
N ASP A 67 3.62 4.88 9.31
CA ASP A 67 3.08 6.23 9.44
C ASP A 67 2.30 6.64 8.18
N ILE A 68 2.86 6.40 7.00
CA ILE A 68 2.20 6.68 5.72
C ILE A 68 0.93 5.82 5.56
N ALA A 69 1.01 4.52 5.81
CA ALA A 69 -0.14 3.62 5.67
C ALA A 69 -1.27 4.00 6.63
N ASN A 70 -0.98 4.28 7.89
CA ASN A 70 -1.97 4.69 8.86
C ASN A 70 -2.56 6.07 8.56
N ALA A 71 -1.75 7.00 8.03
CA ALA A 71 -2.24 8.30 7.60
C ALA A 71 -3.21 8.18 6.41
N ILE A 72 -2.89 7.33 5.42
CA ILE A 72 -3.80 7.04 4.30
C ILE A 72 -5.09 6.38 4.81
N ALA A 73 -4.99 5.36 5.68
CA ALA A 73 -6.16 4.68 6.22
C ALA A 73 -7.10 5.62 7.00
N ALA A 74 -6.53 6.61 7.71
CA ALA A 74 -7.31 7.57 8.49
C ALA A 74 -7.97 8.64 7.62
N ASN A 75 -7.27 9.15 6.59
CA ASN A 75 -7.76 10.24 5.75
C ASN A 75 -8.54 9.76 4.52
N HIS A 76 -8.31 8.52 4.09
CA HIS A 76 -8.90 7.91 2.90
C HIS A 76 -9.47 6.52 3.22
N PRO A 77 -10.58 6.44 3.99
CA PRO A 77 -11.18 5.15 4.34
C PRO A 77 -11.76 4.40 3.13
N GLU A 78 -11.93 5.07 2.00
CA GLU A 78 -12.34 4.46 0.73
C GLU A 78 -11.23 3.61 0.10
N ALA A 79 -9.96 3.90 0.40
CA ALA A 79 -8.82 3.20 -0.17
C ALA A 79 -8.57 1.86 0.54
N TYR A 80 -8.51 0.78 -0.24
CA TYR A 80 -8.15 -0.53 0.27
C TYR A 80 -6.64 -0.70 0.30
N LEU A 81 -6.08 -0.75 1.49
CA LEU A 81 -4.64 -0.86 1.69
C LEU A 81 -4.20 -2.32 1.78
N MET A 82 -3.22 -2.67 0.96
CA MET A 82 -2.54 -3.96 1.01
C MET A 82 -1.05 -3.73 1.26
N MET A 83 -0.50 -4.44 2.22
CA MET A 83 0.92 -4.40 2.54
C MET A 83 1.53 -5.76 2.29
N LEU A 84 2.38 -5.85 1.28
CA LEU A 84 3.12 -7.05 0.93
C LEU A 84 4.55 -6.94 1.47
N LEU A 85 4.89 -7.82 2.39
CA LEU A 85 6.19 -7.91 3.04
C LEU A 85 6.95 -9.13 2.51
N ILE A 86 8.06 -8.89 1.82
CA ILE A 86 8.92 -9.92 1.27
C ILE A 86 10.26 -9.86 1.98
N ASP A 87 10.79 -11.04 2.33
CA ASP A 87 12.10 -11.18 3.00
C ASP A 87 12.21 -10.45 4.34
N GLU A 88 11.05 -10.25 5.00
CA GLU A 88 10.99 -9.63 6.32
C GLU A 88 10.97 -10.68 7.44
N ARG A 89 11.31 -10.25 8.65
CA ARG A 89 11.33 -11.15 9.81
C ARG A 89 9.91 -11.39 10.34
N PRO A 90 9.59 -12.59 10.86
CA PRO A 90 8.27 -12.91 11.39
C PRO A 90 7.76 -11.95 12.47
N GLU A 91 8.65 -11.47 13.33
CA GLU A 91 8.32 -10.47 14.36
C GLU A 91 7.93 -9.12 13.76
N GLU A 92 8.60 -8.67 12.67
CA GLU A 92 8.25 -7.43 11.97
C GLU A 92 6.92 -7.54 11.25
N VAL A 93 6.64 -8.70 10.65
CA VAL A 93 5.34 -9.00 10.03
C VAL A 93 4.21 -8.94 11.08
N THR A 94 4.41 -9.57 12.24
CA THR A 94 3.43 -9.58 13.32
C THR A 94 3.17 -8.18 13.86
N ASP A 95 4.23 -7.40 14.05
CA ASP A 95 4.12 -6.02 14.50
C ASP A 95 3.38 -5.14 13.47
N MET A 96 3.69 -5.30 12.19
CA MET A 96 3.01 -4.60 11.10
C MET A 96 1.51 -4.93 11.09
N ALA A 97 1.14 -6.22 11.16
CA ALA A 97 -0.25 -6.66 11.16
C ALA A 97 -1.07 -6.13 12.34
N ARG A 98 -0.42 -5.82 13.47
CA ARG A 98 -1.07 -5.26 14.65
C ARG A 98 -1.18 -3.74 14.62
N THR A 99 -0.29 -3.07 13.94
CA THR A 99 -0.11 -1.61 14.04
C THR A 99 -0.59 -0.85 12.81
N VAL A 100 -0.83 -1.53 11.70
CA VAL A 100 -1.29 -0.91 10.46
C VAL A 100 -2.71 -1.34 10.14
N ASN A 101 -3.56 -0.38 9.80
CA ASN A 101 -4.91 -0.64 9.32
C ASN A 101 -4.90 -0.98 7.81
N ALA A 102 -4.36 -2.15 7.49
CA ALA A 102 -4.23 -2.65 6.12
C ALA A 102 -4.27 -4.18 6.12
N GLU A 103 -4.54 -4.78 4.97
CA GLU A 103 -4.31 -6.21 4.78
C GLU A 103 -2.82 -6.46 4.67
N VAL A 104 -2.26 -7.23 5.62
CA VAL A 104 -0.83 -7.57 5.63
C VAL A 104 -0.65 -8.99 5.10
N ILE A 105 0.13 -9.11 4.03
CA ILE A 105 0.50 -10.39 3.41
C ILE A 105 2.02 -10.47 3.44
N ALA A 106 2.56 -11.62 3.83
CA ALA A 106 4.00 -11.76 4.00
C ALA A 106 4.54 -13.06 3.42
N SER A 107 5.78 -12.99 3.02
CA SER A 107 6.66 -14.13 2.77
C SER A 107 7.97 -13.85 3.47
N THR A 108 8.24 -14.59 4.53
CA THR A 108 9.35 -14.35 5.45
C THR A 108 10.70 -14.81 4.89
N PHE A 109 11.79 -14.35 5.47
CA PHE A 109 13.16 -14.55 4.97
C PHE A 109 13.59 -16.03 4.92
N ASP A 110 12.95 -16.90 5.69
CA ASP A 110 13.20 -18.34 5.73
C ASP A 110 12.50 -19.13 4.63
N GLU A 111 11.66 -18.46 3.81
CA GLU A 111 10.97 -19.08 2.70
C GLU A 111 11.79 -19.04 1.40
N PRO A 112 11.61 -20.03 0.50
CA PRO A 112 12.32 -20.06 -0.77
C PRO A 112 11.87 -18.91 -1.70
N ALA A 113 12.79 -18.42 -2.54
CA ALA A 113 12.53 -17.33 -3.48
C ALA A 113 11.32 -17.57 -4.40
N GLU A 114 11.09 -18.80 -4.79
CA GLU A 114 9.93 -19.19 -5.60
C GLU A 114 8.59 -18.88 -4.91
N ARG A 115 8.55 -19.00 -3.58
CA ARG A 115 7.38 -18.65 -2.80
C ARG A 115 7.16 -17.14 -2.75
N HIS A 116 8.23 -16.34 -2.66
CA HIS A 116 8.15 -14.88 -2.75
C HIS A 116 7.51 -14.45 -4.06
N VAL A 117 7.96 -15.01 -5.18
CA VAL A 117 7.41 -14.72 -6.51
C VAL A 117 5.93 -15.13 -6.61
N LYS A 118 5.59 -16.31 -6.12
CA LYS A 118 4.21 -16.81 -6.15
C LYS A 118 3.26 -15.93 -5.33
N ILE A 119 3.65 -15.55 -4.12
CA ILE A 119 2.83 -14.67 -3.26
C ILE A 119 2.68 -13.29 -3.89
N ALA A 120 3.75 -12.71 -4.41
CA ALA A 120 3.69 -11.43 -5.10
C ALA A 120 2.75 -11.47 -6.31
N GLY A 121 2.77 -12.55 -7.09
CA GLY A 121 1.84 -12.76 -8.20
C GLY A 121 0.38 -12.83 -7.75
N ILE A 122 0.09 -13.57 -6.68
CA ILE A 122 -1.29 -13.68 -6.14
C ILE A 122 -1.80 -12.31 -5.67
N VAL A 123 -0.97 -11.56 -4.95
CA VAL A 123 -1.34 -10.22 -4.45
C VAL A 123 -1.59 -9.26 -5.62
N LEU A 124 -0.75 -9.29 -6.64
CA LEU A 124 -0.92 -8.48 -7.84
C LEU A 124 -2.24 -8.80 -8.54
N GLU A 125 -2.55 -10.08 -8.75
CA GLU A 125 -3.81 -10.47 -9.39
C GLU A 125 -5.03 -10.09 -8.54
N LYS A 126 -4.94 -10.20 -7.21
CA LYS A 126 -5.99 -9.71 -6.33
C LYS A 126 -6.21 -8.21 -6.49
N ALA A 127 -5.14 -7.42 -6.46
CA ALA A 127 -5.20 -5.97 -6.63
C ALA A 127 -5.82 -5.57 -7.97
N LYS A 128 -5.41 -6.22 -9.07
CA LYS A 128 -6.00 -6.00 -10.40
C LYS A 128 -7.50 -6.25 -10.42
N ARG A 129 -7.95 -7.38 -9.86
CA ARG A 129 -9.39 -7.70 -9.81
C ARG A 129 -10.18 -6.70 -8.98
N MET A 130 -9.61 -6.18 -7.90
CA MET A 130 -10.26 -5.16 -7.09
C MET A 130 -10.38 -3.82 -7.84
N VAL A 131 -9.34 -3.40 -8.55
CA VAL A 131 -9.36 -2.20 -9.40
C VAL A 131 -10.42 -2.32 -10.49
N GLU A 132 -10.53 -3.47 -11.16
CA GLU A 132 -11.59 -3.73 -12.14
C GLU A 132 -13.01 -3.64 -11.57
N CYS A 133 -13.14 -3.84 -10.26
CA CYS A 133 -14.41 -3.67 -9.53
C CYS A 133 -14.66 -2.22 -9.09
N GLY A 134 -13.77 -1.28 -9.43
CA GLY A 134 -13.90 0.13 -9.09
C GLY A 134 -13.44 0.49 -7.67
N HIS A 135 -12.60 -0.35 -7.06
CA HIS A 135 -11.98 -0.03 -5.76
C HIS A 135 -10.67 0.74 -5.96
N ASP A 136 -10.45 1.74 -5.12
CA ASP A 136 -9.14 2.36 -4.93
C ASP A 136 -8.26 1.42 -4.10
N VAL A 137 -7.17 0.86 -4.69
CA VAL A 137 -6.29 -0.12 -4.05
C VAL A 137 -4.87 0.42 -3.96
#